data_e32aaaeaa0746b66fe10057435c98d7e
#
_entry.id   e32aaaeaa0746b66fe10057435c98d7e
#
_cell.length_a   1.000
_cell.length_b   1.000
_cell.length_c   1.000
_cell.angle_alpha   90.00
_cell.angle_beta   90.00
_cell.angle_gamma   90.00
#
_symmetry.space_group_name_H-M   'P 1'
#
loop_
_entity.id
_entity.type
_entity.pdbx_description
1 polymer ?
#
loop_
_entity_poly.entity_id
_entity_poly.type
_entity_poly.pdbx_seq_one_letter_code
_entity_poly.pdbx_strand_id
1 'polypeptide(L)'
;MKFILCALCLVAMLGPVANLHAQVNPYKEGTPGVTGYRSEVLAEVTIQEDKFLRLAEAIPADKYTWRPAHDVRSFAEVFLHVSAANYNLYKLVGTPAPEGLSVKDLEKSTTDKAKVVATLKDSFAHARQAITAMPDANLDKSLDWFGGKNTQRGILLFATRHTAEHLGQSIAYARFIGVVPPWTEDAQKEAKEKQAKQKEDAPKPKQ
;
A
#
# COMPACT_ATOMS: atom_id res chain seq x y z
N MET A 1 28.91 31.28 51.82
CA MET A 1 27.83 31.41 50.80
C MET A 1 27.87 30.16 49.94
N LYS A 2 26.92 29.23 50.15
CA LYS A 2 26.81 27.96 49.38
C LYS A 2 25.68 28.14 48.35
N PHE A 3 26.00 28.12 47.06
CA PHE A 3 25.02 28.12 45.98
C PHE A 3 24.57 26.68 45.75
N ILE A 4 23.29 26.41 45.98
CA ILE A 4 22.63 25.17 45.63
C ILE A 4 22.09 25.33 44.23
N LEU A 5 22.67 24.59 43.26
CA LEU A 5 22.17 24.49 41.89
C LEU A 5 21.02 23.47 41.88
N CYS A 6 19.79 23.96 41.67
CA CYS A 6 18.63 23.14 41.49
C CYS A 6 18.55 22.70 40.03
N ALA A 7 18.88 21.42 39.75
CA ALA A 7 18.71 20.83 38.43
C ALA A 7 17.25 20.49 38.22
N LEU A 8 16.54 21.23 37.35
CA LEU A 8 15.21 20.89 36.88
C LEU A 8 15.33 19.73 35.87
N CYS A 9 14.95 18.53 36.28
CA CYS A 9 14.72 17.41 35.37
C CYS A 9 13.44 17.65 34.59
N LEU A 10 13.56 18.04 33.32
CA LEU A 10 12.45 18.07 32.36
C LEU A 10 12.19 16.63 31.91
N VAL A 11 11.23 15.96 32.53
CA VAL A 11 10.71 14.67 32.03
C VAL A 11 9.79 14.98 30.87
N ALA A 12 10.31 14.81 29.64
CA ALA A 12 9.51 14.82 28.43
C ALA A 12 8.60 13.60 28.46
N MET A 13 7.32 13.80 28.76
CA MET A 13 6.27 12.82 28.57
C MET A 13 6.07 12.62 27.06
N LEU A 14 6.78 11.64 26.48
CA LEU A 14 6.44 11.08 25.18
C LEU A 14 5.16 10.26 25.38
N GLY A 15 4.00 10.89 25.21
CA GLY A 15 2.74 10.19 25.10
C GLY A 15 2.78 9.23 23.88
N PRO A 16 2.07 8.09 23.96
CA PRO A 16 2.01 7.18 22.81
C PRO A 16 1.42 7.94 21.61
N VAL A 17 2.21 8.05 20.54
CA VAL A 17 1.72 8.51 19.24
C VAL A 17 0.75 7.42 18.78
N ALA A 18 -0.52 7.61 19.03
CA ALA A 18 -1.56 6.76 18.46
C ALA A 18 -1.49 6.96 16.93
N ASN A 19 -0.87 6.02 16.23
CA ASN A 19 -0.99 5.90 14.79
C ASN A 19 -2.44 5.55 14.47
N LEU A 20 -3.30 6.58 14.41
CA LEU A 20 -4.61 6.47 13.80
C LEU A 20 -4.40 6.33 12.26
N HIS A 21 -4.11 5.14 11.82
CA HIS A 21 -4.32 4.78 10.43
C HIS A 21 -5.84 4.54 10.27
N ALA A 22 -6.60 5.64 10.18
CA ALA A 22 -7.96 5.55 9.67
C ALA A 22 -7.88 4.89 8.30
N GLN A 23 -8.66 3.81 8.07
CA GLN A 23 -8.75 3.20 6.75
C GLN A 23 -9.09 4.28 5.73
N VAL A 24 -8.19 4.49 4.76
CA VAL A 24 -8.41 5.44 3.68
C VAL A 24 -9.65 4.96 2.91
N ASN A 25 -10.68 5.80 2.87
CA ASN A 25 -11.85 5.57 2.02
C ASN A 25 -11.85 6.56 0.86
N PRO A 26 -11.14 6.25 -0.24
CA PRO A 26 -10.98 7.17 -1.36
C PRO A 26 -12.28 7.41 -2.15
N TYR A 27 -13.32 6.60 -1.92
CA TYR A 27 -14.65 6.83 -2.52
C TYR A 27 -15.45 7.93 -1.81
N LYS A 28 -15.05 8.29 -0.59
CA LYS A 28 -15.78 9.29 0.21
C LYS A 28 -15.42 10.73 -0.19
N GLU A 29 -14.18 10.93 -0.58
CA GLU A 29 -13.63 12.23 -0.95
C GLU A 29 -12.89 12.08 -2.29
N GLY A 30 -13.57 12.26 -3.40
CA GLY A 30 -12.95 12.14 -4.72
C GLY A 30 -11.74 13.09 -4.88
N THR A 31 -10.85 12.79 -5.81
CA THR A 31 -9.72 13.67 -6.14
C THR A 31 -10.21 14.81 -7.06
N PRO A 32 -10.04 16.09 -6.70
CA PRO A 32 -10.44 17.21 -7.54
C PRO A 32 -9.89 17.10 -8.97
N GLY A 33 -10.74 17.27 -9.97
CA GLY A 33 -10.36 17.21 -11.39
C GLY A 33 -10.16 15.79 -11.95
N VAL A 34 -10.39 14.75 -11.15
CA VAL A 34 -10.39 13.35 -11.60
C VAL A 34 -11.80 12.79 -11.53
N THR A 35 -12.37 12.39 -12.66
CA THR A 35 -13.76 11.96 -12.77
C THR A 35 -13.89 10.63 -13.52
N GLY A 36 -15.08 10.02 -13.46
CA GLY A 36 -15.41 8.81 -14.21
C GLY A 36 -14.44 7.67 -13.95
N TYR A 37 -14.06 6.95 -15.00
CA TYR A 37 -13.21 5.75 -14.91
C TYR A 37 -11.88 5.99 -14.20
N ARG A 38 -11.23 7.15 -14.42
CA ARG A 38 -9.97 7.46 -13.75
C ARG A 38 -10.14 7.62 -12.24
N SER A 39 -11.25 8.20 -11.80
CA SER A 39 -11.56 8.31 -10.37
C SER A 39 -11.74 6.94 -9.71
N GLU A 40 -12.44 6.03 -10.40
CA GLU A 40 -12.63 4.64 -9.94
C GLU A 40 -11.29 3.91 -9.83
N VAL A 41 -10.45 3.97 -10.86
CA VAL A 41 -9.12 3.36 -10.85
C VAL A 41 -8.22 3.97 -9.78
N LEU A 42 -8.24 5.30 -9.62
CA LEU A 42 -7.45 5.98 -8.59
C LEU A 42 -7.85 5.55 -7.17
N ALA A 43 -9.15 5.36 -6.94
CA ALA A 43 -9.65 4.85 -5.66
C ALA A 43 -9.13 3.43 -5.38
N GLU A 44 -9.21 2.52 -6.37
CA GLU A 44 -8.70 1.15 -6.23
C GLU A 44 -7.18 1.12 -6.00
N VAL A 45 -6.41 1.91 -6.76
CA VAL A 45 -4.95 2.00 -6.58
C VAL A 45 -4.60 2.53 -5.20
N THR A 46 -5.34 3.51 -4.68
CA THR A 46 -5.14 4.07 -3.34
C THR A 46 -5.42 3.04 -2.24
N ILE A 47 -6.48 2.23 -2.38
CA ILE A 47 -6.77 1.14 -1.44
C ILE A 47 -5.68 0.07 -1.47
N GLN A 48 -5.20 -0.28 -2.66
CA GLN A 48 -4.15 -1.28 -2.81
C GLN A 48 -2.82 -0.78 -2.25
N GLU A 49 -2.47 0.48 -2.49
CA GLU A 49 -1.30 1.12 -1.90
C GLU A 49 -1.32 1.06 -0.37
N ASP A 50 -2.41 1.50 0.27
CA ASP A 50 -2.54 1.46 1.73
C ASP A 50 -2.30 0.03 2.25
N LYS A 51 -2.95 -0.96 1.65
CA LYS A 51 -2.78 -2.36 2.04
C LYS A 51 -1.37 -2.87 1.82
N PHE A 52 -0.75 -2.57 0.68
CA PHE A 52 0.62 -2.99 0.41
C PHE A 52 1.62 -2.38 1.38
N LEU A 53 1.55 -1.08 1.61
CA LEU A 53 2.49 -0.39 2.50
C LEU A 53 2.33 -0.86 3.94
N ARG A 54 1.10 -0.97 4.43
CA ARG A 54 0.82 -1.48 5.78
C ARG A 54 1.29 -2.94 5.95
N LEU A 55 1.06 -3.78 4.94
CA LEU A 55 1.51 -5.17 4.97
C LEU A 55 3.04 -5.25 4.93
N ALA A 56 3.69 -4.50 4.04
CA ALA A 56 5.14 -4.45 3.96
C ALA A 56 5.77 -4.00 5.29
N GLU A 57 5.19 -2.99 5.94
CA GLU A 57 5.65 -2.56 7.28
C GLU A 57 5.42 -3.63 8.37
N ALA A 58 4.36 -4.42 8.29
CA ALA A 58 4.08 -5.48 9.24
C ALA A 58 5.01 -6.70 9.11
N ILE A 59 5.58 -6.95 7.92
CA ILE A 59 6.52 -8.04 7.69
C ILE A 59 7.85 -7.74 8.39
N PRO A 60 8.37 -8.64 9.27
CA PRO A 60 9.68 -8.49 9.89
C PRO A 60 10.81 -8.41 8.86
N ALA A 61 11.84 -7.61 9.13
CA ALA A 61 12.94 -7.38 8.18
C ALA A 61 13.69 -8.67 7.79
N ASP A 62 13.86 -9.60 8.73
CA ASP A 62 14.48 -10.92 8.51
C ASP A 62 13.65 -11.82 7.59
N LYS A 63 12.38 -11.50 7.33
CA LYS A 63 11.47 -12.25 6.46
C LYS A 63 11.44 -11.73 5.01
N TYR A 64 12.11 -10.64 4.70
CA TYR A 64 12.08 -10.07 3.34
C TYR A 64 12.67 -11.00 2.29
N THR A 65 13.57 -11.91 2.67
CA THR A 65 14.12 -12.97 1.80
C THR A 65 13.33 -14.27 1.83
N TRP A 66 12.32 -14.39 2.70
CA TRP A 66 11.50 -15.59 2.81
C TRP A 66 10.64 -15.79 1.55
N ARG A 67 10.53 -17.04 1.12
CA ARG A 67 9.71 -17.50 0.00
C ARG A 67 9.09 -18.85 0.32
N PRO A 68 7.90 -19.18 -0.19
CA PRO A 68 7.24 -20.46 0.13
C PRO A 68 7.89 -21.66 -0.56
N ALA A 69 8.61 -21.47 -1.67
CA ALA A 69 9.31 -22.50 -2.43
C ALA A 69 10.50 -21.91 -3.19
N HIS A 70 11.41 -22.76 -3.66
CA HIS A 70 12.66 -22.36 -4.29
C HIS A 70 12.46 -21.39 -5.48
N ASP A 71 11.54 -21.71 -6.39
CA ASP A 71 11.32 -20.97 -7.64
C ASP A 71 10.22 -19.91 -7.54
N VAL A 72 9.87 -19.50 -6.32
CA VAL A 72 8.84 -18.51 -6.06
C VAL A 72 9.49 -17.23 -5.54
N ARG A 73 8.95 -16.06 -5.92
CA ARG A 73 9.44 -14.76 -5.42
C ARG A 73 9.42 -14.69 -3.90
N SER A 74 10.45 -14.07 -3.32
CA SER A 74 10.44 -13.67 -1.92
C SER A 74 9.54 -12.44 -1.70
N PHE A 75 9.31 -12.04 -0.43
CA PHE A 75 8.58 -10.80 -0.13
C PHE A 75 9.21 -9.59 -0.82
N ALA A 76 10.52 -9.41 -0.69
CA ALA A 76 11.21 -8.30 -1.34
C ALA A 76 11.01 -8.31 -2.86
N GLU A 77 11.17 -9.48 -3.49
CA GLU A 77 10.98 -9.63 -4.93
C GLU A 77 9.54 -9.36 -5.37
N VAL A 78 8.52 -9.77 -4.59
CA VAL A 78 7.11 -9.46 -4.91
C VAL A 78 6.85 -7.96 -4.84
N PHE A 79 7.29 -7.29 -3.78
CA PHE A 79 7.08 -5.85 -3.61
C PHE A 79 7.81 -5.03 -4.69
N LEU A 80 9.04 -5.40 -5.00
CA LEU A 80 9.82 -4.74 -6.06
C LEU A 80 9.30 -5.07 -7.47
N HIS A 81 8.73 -6.27 -7.67
CA HIS A 81 8.04 -6.62 -8.91
C HIS A 81 6.81 -5.74 -9.14
N VAL A 82 6.00 -5.51 -8.10
CA VAL A 82 4.87 -4.56 -8.17
C VAL A 82 5.37 -3.15 -8.48
N SER A 83 6.48 -2.74 -7.86
CA SER A 83 7.09 -1.43 -8.14
C SER A 83 7.55 -1.31 -9.60
N ALA A 84 8.24 -2.32 -10.12
CA ALA A 84 8.67 -2.37 -11.52
C ALA A 84 7.48 -2.37 -12.48
N ALA A 85 6.42 -3.12 -12.17
CA ALA A 85 5.19 -3.15 -12.95
C ALA A 85 4.50 -1.80 -13.00
N ASN A 86 4.42 -1.08 -11.88
CA ASN A 86 3.88 0.27 -11.84
C ASN A 86 4.64 1.19 -12.81
N TYR A 87 5.96 1.24 -12.79
CA TYR A 87 6.73 2.07 -13.72
C TYR A 87 6.54 1.65 -15.19
N ASN A 88 6.56 0.34 -15.49
CA ASN A 88 6.43 -0.16 -16.84
C ASN A 88 5.04 0.05 -17.45
N LEU A 89 3.97 -0.17 -16.65
CA LEU A 89 2.60 -0.06 -17.14
C LEU A 89 2.18 1.40 -17.31
N TYR A 90 2.50 2.27 -16.35
CA TYR A 90 2.14 3.68 -16.44
C TYR A 90 2.97 4.46 -17.46
N LYS A 91 4.15 3.95 -17.85
CA LYS A 91 4.88 4.44 -19.04
C LYS A 91 4.05 4.32 -20.32
N LEU A 92 3.26 3.25 -20.47
CA LEU A 92 2.42 3.00 -21.65
C LEU A 92 1.25 3.99 -21.76
N VAL A 93 0.92 4.65 -20.68
CA VAL A 93 -0.12 5.68 -20.64
C VAL A 93 0.44 7.12 -20.57
N GLY A 94 1.74 7.27 -20.84
CA GLY A 94 2.40 8.55 -21.03
C GLY A 94 3.21 9.08 -19.84
N THR A 95 3.38 8.28 -18.78
CA THR A 95 4.18 8.68 -17.61
C THR A 95 5.41 7.78 -17.49
N PRO A 96 6.58 8.19 -18.01
CA PRO A 96 7.81 7.39 -17.96
C PRO A 96 8.32 7.28 -16.52
N ALA A 97 9.09 6.22 -16.24
CA ALA A 97 9.79 6.08 -14.97
C ALA A 97 10.76 7.25 -14.71
N PRO A 98 11.09 7.56 -13.45
CA PRO A 98 12.09 8.57 -13.13
C PRO A 98 13.42 8.35 -13.85
N GLU A 99 14.08 9.44 -14.24
CA GLU A 99 15.39 9.36 -14.87
C GLU A 99 16.41 8.66 -13.95
N GLY A 100 17.26 7.82 -14.54
CA GLY A 100 18.29 7.06 -13.80
C GLY A 100 17.78 5.79 -13.10
N LEU A 101 16.47 5.52 -13.07
CA LEU A 101 15.93 4.30 -12.47
C LEU A 101 16.01 3.13 -13.44
N SER A 102 16.80 2.09 -13.10
CA SER A 102 16.82 0.82 -13.85
C SER A 102 15.62 -0.05 -13.46
N VAL A 103 14.48 0.14 -14.13
CA VAL A 103 13.25 -0.63 -13.85
C VAL A 103 13.45 -2.12 -14.12
N LYS A 104 14.29 -2.47 -15.11
CA LYS A 104 14.61 -3.85 -15.50
C LYS A 104 15.25 -4.64 -14.35
N ASP A 105 16.11 -3.99 -13.55
CA ASP A 105 16.86 -4.65 -12.49
C ASP A 105 16.20 -4.49 -11.11
N LEU A 106 15.08 -3.77 -11.05
CA LEU A 106 14.45 -3.33 -9.78
C LEU A 106 14.02 -4.51 -8.92
N GLU A 107 13.45 -5.57 -9.51
CA GLU A 107 12.91 -6.73 -8.77
C GLU A 107 13.96 -7.41 -7.86
N LYS A 108 15.24 -7.35 -8.24
CA LYS A 108 16.34 -7.98 -7.49
C LYS A 108 17.34 -6.99 -6.93
N SER A 109 16.99 -5.71 -6.90
CA SER A 109 17.92 -4.63 -6.54
C SER A 109 18.31 -4.62 -5.05
N THR A 110 17.44 -5.10 -4.16
CA THR A 110 17.68 -5.09 -2.71
C THR A 110 16.73 -6.03 -1.97
N THR A 111 17.15 -6.46 -0.76
CA THR A 111 16.29 -7.15 0.22
C THR A 111 16.15 -6.33 1.51
N ASP A 112 16.75 -5.15 1.56
CA ASP A 112 16.63 -4.23 2.69
C ASP A 112 15.21 -3.70 2.81
N LYS A 113 14.56 -3.95 3.94
CA LYS A 113 13.16 -3.58 4.18
C LYS A 113 12.89 -2.11 3.91
N ALA A 114 13.73 -1.21 4.44
CA ALA A 114 13.48 0.23 4.32
C ALA A 114 13.54 0.68 2.86
N LYS A 115 14.52 0.16 2.09
CA LYS A 115 14.64 0.44 0.65
C LYS A 115 13.49 -0.13 -0.15
N VAL A 116 13.06 -1.37 0.14
CA VAL A 116 11.93 -2.00 -0.53
C VAL A 116 10.64 -1.21 -0.29
N VAL A 117 10.36 -0.84 0.96
CA VAL A 117 9.16 -0.06 1.31
C VAL A 117 9.19 1.33 0.67
N ALA A 118 10.33 2.02 0.68
CA ALA A 118 10.49 3.31 0.01
C ALA A 118 10.22 3.19 -1.50
N THR A 119 10.84 2.21 -2.17
CA THR A 119 10.65 1.96 -3.60
C THR A 119 9.19 1.64 -3.94
N LEU A 120 8.52 0.84 -3.11
CA LEU A 120 7.11 0.51 -3.27
C LEU A 120 6.23 1.76 -3.16
N LYS A 121 6.45 2.58 -2.15
CA LYS A 121 5.75 3.86 -1.94
C LYS A 121 5.92 4.81 -3.12
N ASP A 122 7.16 4.99 -3.60
CA ASP A 122 7.47 5.86 -4.74
C ASP A 122 6.78 5.38 -6.02
N SER A 123 6.73 4.06 -6.24
CA SER A 123 6.06 3.47 -7.40
C SER A 123 4.54 3.67 -7.38
N PHE A 124 3.89 3.63 -6.22
CA PHE A 124 2.48 3.95 -6.07
C PHE A 124 2.21 5.46 -6.24
N ALA A 125 3.08 6.32 -5.74
CA ALA A 125 2.98 7.76 -5.99
C ALA A 125 3.06 8.07 -7.49
N HIS A 126 3.97 7.41 -8.22
CA HIS A 126 4.06 7.48 -9.68
C HIS A 126 2.78 7.00 -10.37
N ALA A 127 2.20 5.90 -9.93
CA ALA A 127 0.94 5.38 -10.45
C ALA A 127 -0.22 6.39 -10.28
N ARG A 128 -0.37 6.95 -9.09
CA ARG A 128 -1.39 7.99 -8.83
C ARG A 128 -1.18 9.25 -9.69
N GLN A 129 0.06 9.70 -9.80
CA GLN A 129 0.39 10.84 -10.67
C GLN A 129 -0.01 10.56 -12.13
N ALA A 130 0.30 9.38 -12.65
CA ALA A 130 -0.03 8.99 -14.01
C ALA A 130 -1.54 8.98 -14.26
N ILE A 131 -2.33 8.40 -13.34
CA ILE A 131 -3.79 8.37 -13.45
C ILE A 131 -4.37 9.79 -13.39
N THR A 132 -3.86 10.62 -12.49
CA THR A 132 -4.34 12.00 -12.31
C THR A 132 -4.00 12.89 -13.50
N ALA A 133 -2.81 12.75 -14.06
CA ALA A 133 -2.34 13.57 -15.19
C ALA A 133 -2.93 13.15 -16.54
N MET A 134 -3.43 11.93 -16.67
CA MET A 134 -3.96 11.41 -17.93
C MET A 134 -5.25 12.18 -18.32
N PRO A 135 -5.35 12.73 -19.55
CA PRO A 135 -6.61 13.26 -20.06
C PRO A 135 -7.65 12.15 -20.31
N ASP A 136 -8.91 12.38 -19.99
CA ASP A 136 -10.00 11.42 -20.27
C ASP A 136 -10.09 11.06 -21.76
N ALA A 137 -9.81 12.01 -22.65
CA ALA A 137 -9.77 11.77 -24.09
C ALA A 137 -8.70 10.73 -24.53
N ASN A 138 -7.77 10.38 -23.66
CA ASN A 138 -6.75 9.38 -23.95
C ASN A 138 -7.21 7.95 -23.59
N LEU A 139 -8.26 7.79 -22.81
CA LEU A 139 -8.69 6.48 -22.31
C LEU A 139 -8.89 5.45 -23.43
N ASP A 140 -9.44 5.85 -24.56
CA ASP A 140 -9.72 4.97 -25.69
C ASP A 140 -8.60 4.94 -26.75
N LYS A 141 -7.47 5.64 -26.51
CA LYS A 141 -6.30 5.53 -27.39
C LYS A 141 -5.76 4.11 -27.39
N SER A 142 -5.65 3.56 -28.61
CA SER A 142 -5.10 2.23 -28.84
C SER A 142 -3.58 2.21 -28.71
N LEU A 143 -3.06 1.10 -28.23
CA LEU A 143 -1.63 0.78 -28.16
C LEU A 143 -1.38 -0.70 -28.43
N ASP A 144 -0.14 -1.04 -28.78
CA ASP A 144 0.26 -2.43 -28.95
C ASP A 144 0.46 -3.13 -27.62
N TRP A 145 -0.08 -4.35 -27.50
CA TRP A 145 -0.11 -5.10 -26.25
C TRP A 145 -0.04 -6.61 -26.52
N PHE A 146 1.03 -7.27 -26.11
CA PHE A 146 1.23 -8.73 -26.25
C PHE A 146 0.85 -9.30 -27.62
N GLY A 147 1.27 -8.64 -28.71
CA GLY A 147 0.99 -9.07 -30.08
C GLY A 147 -0.41 -8.72 -30.59
N GLY A 148 -1.23 -8.03 -29.80
CA GLY A 148 -2.55 -7.50 -30.17
C GLY A 148 -2.66 -6.02 -29.90
N LYS A 149 -3.90 -5.55 -29.73
CA LYS A 149 -4.23 -4.17 -29.38
C LYS A 149 -4.92 -4.11 -28.00
N ASN A 150 -4.65 -3.04 -27.28
CA ASN A 150 -5.37 -2.65 -26.05
C ASN A 150 -5.61 -1.15 -26.10
N THR A 151 -6.25 -0.61 -25.08
CA THR A 151 -6.45 0.84 -24.91
C THR A 151 -5.73 1.32 -23.64
N GLN A 152 -5.50 2.60 -23.50
CA GLN A 152 -4.95 3.16 -22.26
C GLN A 152 -5.85 2.84 -21.06
N ARG A 153 -7.18 2.85 -21.24
CA ARG A 153 -8.14 2.34 -20.25
C ARG A 153 -7.86 0.89 -19.87
N GLY A 154 -7.63 0.04 -20.86
CA GLY A 154 -7.31 -1.37 -20.65
C GLY A 154 -5.98 -1.60 -19.92
N ILE A 155 -4.99 -0.69 -20.10
CA ILE A 155 -3.74 -0.73 -19.31
C ILE A 155 -4.02 -0.37 -17.84
N LEU A 156 -4.84 0.64 -17.55
CA LEU A 156 -5.22 0.97 -16.17
C LEU A 156 -5.92 -0.20 -15.48
N LEU A 157 -6.86 -0.86 -16.17
CA LEU A 157 -7.54 -2.06 -15.67
C LEU A 157 -6.54 -3.20 -15.40
N PHE A 158 -5.63 -3.43 -16.35
CA PHE A 158 -4.59 -4.46 -16.18
C PHE A 158 -3.69 -4.16 -14.99
N ALA A 159 -3.23 -2.91 -14.83
CA ALA A 159 -2.37 -2.51 -13.71
C ALA A 159 -3.06 -2.75 -12.35
N THR A 160 -4.34 -2.38 -12.23
CA THR A 160 -5.14 -2.60 -11.02
C THR A 160 -5.29 -4.09 -10.71
N ARG A 161 -5.63 -4.91 -11.71
CA ARG A 161 -5.73 -6.37 -11.56
C ARG A 161 -4.39 -6.98 -11.15
N HIS A 162 -3.30 -6.64 -11.83
CA HIS A 162 -1.95 -7.14 -11.55
C HIS A 162 -1.52 -6.83 -10.11
N THR A 163 -1.78 -5.61 -9.65
CA THR A 163 -1.48 -5.21 -8.28
C THR A 163 -2.33 -6.01 -7.28
N ALA A 164 -3.62 -6.25 -7.56
CA ALA A 164 -4.50 -7.05 -6.70
C ALA A 164 -4.05 -8.52 -6.61
N GLU A 165 -3.58 -9.12 -7.71
CA GLU A 165 -3.04 -10.48 -7.74
C GLU A 165 -1.83 -10.62 -6.80
N HIS A 166 -0.89 -9.67 -6.85
CA HIS A 166 0.28 -9.67 -5.97
C HIS A 166 -0.03 -9.27 -4.53
N LEU A 167 -1.06 -8.46 -4.29
CA LEU A 167 -1.54 -8.21 -2.93
C LEU A 167 -2.09 -9.50 -2.30
N GLY A 168 -2.91 -10.25 -3.03
CA GLY A 168 -3.41 -11.56 -2.59
C GLY A 168 -2.27 -12.55 -2.30
N GLN A 169 -1.25 -12.60 -3.17
CA GLN A 169 -0.04 -13.39 -2.95
C GLN A 169 0.67 -12.97 -1.66
N SER A 170 0.89 -11.68 -1.45
CA SER A 170 1.58 -11.15 -0.27
C SER A 170 0.80 -11.42 1.03
N ILE A 171 -0.54 -11.34 0.99
CA ILE A 171 -1.42 -11.71 2.10
C ILE A 171 -1.26 -13.19 2.47
N ALA A 172 -1.25 -14.08 1.46
CA ALA A 172 -1.04 -15.50 1.70
C ALA A 172 0.33 -15.77 2.34
N TYR A 173 1.39 -15.15 1.81
CA TYR A 173 2.73 -15.27 2.37
C TYR A 173 2.82 -14.79 3.82
N ALA A 174 2.22 -13.63 4.13
CA ALA A 174 2.20 -13.08 5.48
C ALA A 174 1.57 -14.07 6.47
N ARG A 175 0.45 -14.67 6.11
CA ARG A 175 -0.23 -15.69 6.93
C ARG A 175 0.60 -16.95 7.12
N PHE A 176 1.35 -17.38 6.11
CA PHE A 176 2.27 -18.53 6.24
C PHE A 176 3.37 -18.30 7.27
N ILE A 177 3.84 -17.07 7.44
CA ILE A 177 4.84 -16.72 8.46
C ILE A 177 4.23 -16.23 9.78
N GLY A 178 2.90 -16.35 9.96
CA GLY A 178 2.20 -15.97 11.18
C GLY A 178 1.90 -14.47 11.31
N VAL A 179 2.08 -13.68 10.26
CA VAL A 179 1.74 -12.24 10.25
C VAL A 179 0.28 -12.08 9.83
N VAL A 180 -0.53 -11.51 10.72
CA VAL A 180 -1.91 -11.13 10.41
C VAL A 180 -1.90 -9.81 9.64
N PRO A 181 -2.61 -9.69 8.50
CA PRO A 181 -2.72 -8.41 7.79
C PRO A 181 -3.29 -7.30 8.69
N PRO A 182 -2.69 -6.09 8.74
CA PRO A 182 -3.09 -5.04 9.68
C PRO A 182 -4.58 -4.66 9.66
N TRP A 183 -5.20 -4.61 8.47
CA TRP A 183 -6.65 -4.34 8.36
C TRP A 183 -7.52 -5.46 8.95
N THR A 184 -7.03 -6.69 9.05
CA THR A 184 -7.71 -7.79 9.72
C THR A 184 -7.65 -7.62 11.24
N GLU A 185 -6.50 -7.18 11.77
CA GLU A 185 -6.34 -6.84 13.18
C GLU A 185 -7.25 -5.67 13.59
N ASP A 186 -7.31 -4.62 12.75
CA ASP A 186 -8.19 -3.47 12.95
C ASP A 186 -9.66 -3.91 13.05
N ALA A 187 -10.13 -4.72 12.09
CA ALA A 187 -11.49 -5.22 12.07
C ALA A 187 -11.81 -6.10 13.31
N GLN A 188 -10.85 -6.92 13.75
CA GLN A 188 -11.01 -7.72 14.98
C GLN A 188 -11.08 -6.85 16.23
N LYS A 189 -10.30 -5.79 16.30
CA LYS A 189 -10.32 -4.84 17.41
C LYS A 189 -11.65 -4.10 17.46
N GLU A 190 -12.10 -3.55 16.34
CA GLU A 190 -13.40 -2.88 16.26
C GLU A 190 -14.57 -3.80 16.66
N ALA A 191 -14.54 -5.07 16.21
CA ALA A 191 -15.56 -6.05 16.57
C ALA A 191 -15.60 -6.31 18.08
N LYS A 192 -14.43 -6.43 18.72
CA LYS A 192 -14.33 -6.60 20.19
C LYS A 192 -14.84 -5.39 20.94
N GLU A 193 -14.49 -4.18 20.49
CA GLU A 193 -14.96 -2.93 21.10
C GLU A 193 -16.49 -2.77 21.00
N LYS A 194 -17.06 -3.09 19.82
CA LYS A 194 -18.52 -3.11 19.63
C LYS A 194 -19.23 -4.10 20.54
N GLN A 195 -18.67 -5.31 20.68
CA GLN A 195 -19.23 -6.32 21.59
C GLN A 195 -19.15 -5.92 23.07
N ALA A 196 -18.04 -5.28 23.48
CA ALA A 196 -17.88 -4.78 24.84
C ALA A 196 -18.94 -3.70 25.16
N LYS A 197 -19.11 -2.75 24.25
CA LYS A 197 -20.13 -1.70 24.37
C LYS A 197 -21.56 -2.25 24.46
N GLN A 198 -21.89 -3.23 23.61
CA GLN A 198 -23.20 -3.88 23.65
C GLN A 198 -23.48 -4.60 24.97
N LYS A 199 -22.45 -5.19 25.59
CA LYS A 199 -22.58 -5.83 26.92
C LYS A 199 -22.76 -4.81 28.04
N GLU A 200 -22.13 -3.64 27.95
CA GLU A 200 -22.26 -2.56 28.92
C GLU A 200 -23.63 -1.91 28.85
N ASP A 201 -24.17 -1.71 27.65
CA ASP A 201 -25.47 -1.10 27.38
C ASP A 201 -26.66 -2.08 27.61
N ALA A 202 -26.38 -3.39 27.82
CA ALA A 202 -27.43 -4.37 28.03
C ALA A 202 -28.21 -4.09 29.36
N PRO A 203 -29.54 -4.09 29.35
CA PRO A 203 -30.34 -3.85 30.57
C PRO A 203 -30.01 -4.90 31.62
N LYS A 204 -29.68 -4.42 32.85
CA LYS A 204 -29.48 -5.33 33.99
C LYS A 204 -30.73 -6.16 34.22
N PRO A 205 -30.62 -7.47 34.48
CA PRO A 205 -31.78 -8.29 34.80
C PRO A 205 -32.53 -7.67 35.96
N LYS A 206 -33.85 -7.49 35.78
CA LYS A 206 -34.73 -7.03 36.90
C LYS A 206 -34.70 -8.13 37.97
N GLN A 207 -34.24 -7.77 39.16
CA GLN A 207 -34.35 -8.61 40.34
C GLN A 207 -35.83 -8.72 40.78
#